data_c04d935cfad954082fc0943bf42d5cd6
#
_entry.id   c04d935cfad954082fc0943bf42d5cd6
#
_cell.length_a   1.000
_cell.length_b   1.000
_cell.length_c   1.000
_cell.angle_alpha   90.00
_cell.angle_beta   90.00
_cell.angle_gamma   90.00
#
_symmetry.space_group_name_H-M   'P 1'
#
loop_
_entity.id
_entity.type
_entity.pdbx_description
1 polymer ?
#
loop_
_entity_poly.entity_id
_entity_poly.type
_entity_poly.pdbx_seq_one_letter_code
_entity_poly.pdbx_strand_id
1 'polypeptide(L)'
;MKSTPTLYIIIPCYNEEKVLPITSKEFLAKVTQLINEKKISDTSRIMFVNDGSKDSTWDIIKSLAKSDIHFCGICQSRNRGHQNAVLAGLMEAKDKCDITISIDCDGQDDINAMDKMVDEYLSGADIVYGVRSSRKTDTFFKRFTAQSFYKLLNKMGAEVVYNHADYRLISSKDLQEFANFKEVNIFLRGMIPLVGFKSTSVFYERHERIAGESHYPLKKMLGLAFDGITSLSVKPLHMIIALGTFVSVLSFIGGIQLLSIGVLGEYIGKIYMEVKQRPRYIISERTENIPESKK
;
A
#
# COMPACT_ATOMS: atom_id res chain seq x y z
N MET A 1 -16.71 -5.04 -28.43
CA MET A 1 -16.96 -4.87 -27.00
C MET A 1 -15.62 -5.08 -26.31
N LYS A 2 -15.14 -4.17 -25.46
CA LYS A 2 -13.97 -4.47 -24.61
C LYS A 2 -14.35 -5.67 -23.74
N SER A 3 -13.47 -6.68 -23.67
CA SER A 3 -13.66 -7.81 -22.74
C SER A 3 -13.76 -7.27 -21.31
N THR A 4 -14.60 -7.87 -20.49
CA THR A 4 -14.68 -7.55 -19.06
C THR A 4 -13.31 -7.80 -18.41
N PRO A 5 -12.75 -6.84 -17.65
CA PRO A 5 -11.41 -6.98 -17.07
C PRO A 5 -11.36 -8.06 -15.99
N THR A 6 -10.26 -8.78 -15.92
CA THR A 6 -9.94 -9.65 -14.78
C THR A 6 -9.43 -8.81 -13.63
N LEU A 7 -10.11 -8.87 -12.48
CA LEU A 7 -9.73 -8.16 -11.25
C LEU A 7 -9.01 -9.10 -10.28
N TYR A 8 -7.90 -8.64 -9.68
CA TYR A 8 -7.31 -9.25 -8.49
C TYR A 8 -7.43 -8.29 -7.31
N ILE A 9 -8.11 -8.73 -6.25
CA ILE A 9 -8.16 -8.00 -4.97
C ILE A 9 -6.97 -8.45 -4.13
N ILE A 10 -6.05 -7.54 -3.78
CA ILE A 10 -4.84 -7.80 -3.02
C ILE A 10 -5.06 -7.42 -1.57
N ILE A 11 -4.98 -8.39 -0.67
CA ILE A 11 -5.31 -8.25 0.74
C ILE A 11 -4.13 -8.68 1.60
N PRO A 12 -3.33 -7.74 2.13
CA PRO A 12 -2.25 -8.06 3.06
C PRO A 12 -2.80 -8.51 4.41
N CYS A 13 -2.26 -9.60 4.96
CA CYS A 13 -2.69 -10.23 6.21
C CYS A 13 -1.49 -10.48 7.12
N TYR A 14 -1.58 -10.08 8.38
CA TYR A 14 -0.60 -10.40 9.41
C TYR A 14 -1.28 -10.63 10.76
N ASN A 15 -1.36 -11.88 11.22
CA ASN A 15 -2.06 -12.32 12.43
C ASN A 15 -3.55 -11.90 12.42
N GLU A 16 -4.26 -12.29 11.35
CA GLU A 16 -5.66 -11.93 11.10
C GLU A 16 -6.61 -13.17 11.18
N GLU A 17 -6.25 -14.20 11.96
CA GLU A 17 -7.05 -15.42 12.10
C GLU A 17 -8.50 -15.18 12.54
N LYS A 18 -8.75 -14.10 13.30
CA LYS A 18 -10.10 -13.75 13.80
C LYS A 18 -10.93 -12.96 12.79
N VAL A 19 -10.27 -12.22 11.90
CA VAL A 19 -10.91 -11.31 10.95
C VAL A 19 -11.21 -11.99 9.62
N LEU A 20 -10.26 -12.76 9.11
CA LEU A 20 -10.33 -13.43 7.82
C LEU A 20 -11.61 -14.27 7.60
N PRO A 21 -12.12 -15.07 8.56
CA PRO A 21 -13.35 -15.85 8.37
C PRO A 21 -14.61 -14.99 8.14
N ILE A 22 -14.57 -13.73 8.55
CA ILE A 22 -15.68 -12.77 8.39
C ILE A 22 -15.52 -12.05 7.06
N THR A 23 -14.39 -11.35 6.87
CA THR A 23 -14.17 -10.47 5.72
C THR A 23 -14.01 -11.21 4.40
N SER A 24 -13.51 -12.46 4.40
CA SER A 24 -13.46 -13.29 3.18
C SER A 24 -14.83 -13.49 2.52
N LYS A 25 -15.89 -13.62 3.32
CA LYS A 25 -17.26 -13.76 2.80
C LYS A 25 -17.76 -12.47 2.15
N GLU A 26 -17.42 -11.33 2.71
CA GLU A 26 -17.77 -10.01 2.16
C GLU A 26 -17.04 -9.76 0.84
N PHE A 27 -15.73 -10.10 0.77
CA PHE A 27 -14.97 -10.00 -0.46
C PHE A 27 -15.50 -10.93 -1.55
N LEU A 28 -15.88 -12.18 -1.22
CA LEU A 28 -16.46 -13.11 -2.18
C LEU A 28 -17.82 -12.61 -2.69
N ALA A 29 -18.68 -12.12 -1.79
CA ALA A 29 -19.97 -11.55 -2.16
C ALA A 29 -19.79 -10.36 -3.12
N LYS A 30 -18.82 -9.48 -2.87
CA LYS A 30 -18.51 -8.32 -3.73
C LYS A 30 -17.99 -8.75 -5.11
N VAL A 31 -17.06 -9.68 -5.18
CA VAL A 31 -16.57 -10.21 -6.46
C VAL A 31 -17.72 -10.85 -7.25
N THR A 32 -18.54 -11.68 -6.59
CA THR A 32 -19.70 -12.30 -7.22
C THR A 32 -20.71 -11.26 -7.75
N GLN A 33 -20.97 -10.20 -6.98
CA GLN A 33 -21.81 -9.08 -7.42
C GLN A 33 -21.26 -8.44 -8.70
N LEU A 34 -19.98 -8.06 -8.71
CA LEU A 34 -19.33 -7.39 -9.86
C LEU A 34 -19.30 -8.29 -11.12
N ILE A 35 -19.16 -9.60 -10.94
CA ILE A 35 -19.26 -10.60 -12.04
C ILE A 35 -20.66 -10.62 -12.60
N ASN A 36 -21.70 -10.72 -11.74
CA ASN A 36 -23.11 -10.74 -12.13
C ASN A 36 -23.51 -9.44 -12.86
N GLU A 37 -22.95 -8.31 -12.45
CA GLU A 37 -23.13 -7.00 -13.10
C GLU A 37 -22.32 -6.87 -14.41
N LYS A 38 -21.53 -7.89 -14.78
CA LYS A 38 -20.64 -7.91 -15.95
C LYS A 38 -19.63 -6.78 -15.98
N LYS A 39 -19.23 -6.29 -14.81
CA LYS A 39 -18.19 -5.27 -14.63
C LYS A 39 -16.79 -5.88 -14.63
N ILE A 40 -16.65 -7.12 -14.16
CA ILE A 40 -15.40 -7.88 -14.14
C ILE A 40 -15.61 -9.29 -14.67
N SER A 41 -14.51 -9.96 -15.05
CA SER A 41 -14.51 -11.33 -15.52
C SER A 41 -14.73 -12.34 -14.37
N ASP A 42 -15.31 -13.50 -14.69
CA ASP A 42 -15.41 -14.67 -13.80
C ASP A 42 -14.04 -15.27 -13.42
N THR A 43 -12.99 -14.92 -14.18
CA THR A 43 -11.60 -15.28 -13.85
C THR A 43 -10.98 -14.42 -12.73
N SER A 44 -11.73 -13.45 -12.19
CA SER A 44 -11.26 -12.56 -11.12
C SER A 44 -10.96 -13.31 -9.82
N ARG A 45 -10.00 -12.81 -9.02
CA ARG A 45 -9.49 -13.49 -7.81
C ARG A 45 -9.39 -12.53 -6.61
N ILE A 46 -9.47 -13.13 -5.43
CA ILE A 46 -9.17 -12.51 -4.14
C ILE A 46 -7.87 -13.13 -3.66
N MET A 47 -6.77 -12.36 -3.70
CA MET A 47 -5.44 -12.80 -3.34
C MET A 47 -5.06 -12.30 -1.95
N PHE A 48 -5.01 -13.21 -0.99
CA PHE A 48 -4.48 -12.94 0.34
C PHE A 48 -2.96 -13.03 0.34
N VAL A 49 -2.31 -12.06 0.96
CA VAL A 49 -0.85 -12.01 1.11
C VAL A 49 -0.49 -12.15 2.58
N ASN A 50 -0.13 -13.35 3.00
CA ASN A 50 0.31 -13.60 4.36
C ASN A 50 1.72 -13.06 4.59
N ASP A 51 1.86 -12.05 5.44
CA ASP A 51 3.15 -11.41 5.78
C ASP A 51 3.88 -12.15 6.92
N GLY A 52 4.02 -13.49 6.80
CA GLY A 52 4.72 -14.32 7.78
C GLY A 52 4.02 -14.33 9.14
N SER A 53 2.70 -14.52 9.16
CA SER A 53 1.91 -14.68 10.39
C SER A 53 2.38 -15.84 11.25
N LYS A 54 2.16 -15.71 12.56
CA LYS A 54 2.50 -16.75 13.56
C LYS A 54 1.28 -17.52 14.07
N ASP A 55 0.09 -17.06 13.72
CA ASP A 55 -1.21 -17.63 14.05
C ASP A 55 -1.72 -18.52 12.90
N SER A 56 -3.00 -18.91 12.95
CA SER A 56 -3.63 -19.77 11.94
C SER A 56 -3.98 -19.05 10.63
N THR A 57 -3.58 -17.79 10.43
CA THR A 57 -3.92 -16.99 9.24
C THR A 57 -3.63 -17.73 7.93
N TRP A 58 -2.43 -18.34 7.79
CA TRP A 58 -2.07 -19.04 6.56
C TRP A 58 -2.88 -20.30 6.32
N ASP A 59 -3.19 -21.05 7.37
CA ASP A 59 -4.01 -22.27 7.26
C ASP A 59 -5.44 -21.94 6.84
N ILE A 60 -6.00 -20.83 7.33
CA ILE A 60 -7.30 -20.30 6.89
C ILE A 60 -7.25 -19.94 5.41
N ILE A 61 -6.22 -19.21 4.94
CA ILE A 61 -6.06 -18.85 3.52
C ILE A 61 -6.00 -20.09 2.63
N LYS A 62 -5.23 -21.12 3.02
CA LYS A 62 -5.18 -22.40 2.29
C LYS A 62 -6.55 -23.09 2.24
N SER A 63 -7.30 -23.04 3.33
CA SER A 63 -8.65 -23.62 3.38
C SER A 63 -9.62 -22.87 2.47
N LEU A 64 -9.60 -21.53 2.47
CA LEU A 64 -10.40 -20.71 1.57
C LEU A 64 -10.10 -21.00 0.09
N ALA A 65 -8.82 -21.09 -0.27
CA ALA A 65 -8.39 -21.40 -1.63
C ALA A 65 -8.86 -22.80 -2.11
N LYS A 66 -9.01 -23.75 -1.20
CA LYS A 66 -9.59 -25.08 -1.51
C LYS A 66 -11.11 -25.03 -1.64
N SER A 67 -11.78 -24.14 -0.95
CA SER A 67 -13.24 -24.06 -0.90
C SER A 67 -13.86 -23.35 -2.11
N ASP A 68 -13.17 -22.37 -2.69
CA ASP A 68 -13.67 -21.58 -3.82
C ASP A 68 -12.53 -21.13 -4.72
N ILE A 69 -12.74 -21.22 -6.02
CA ILE A 69 -11.74 -20.89 -7.05
C ILE A 69 -11.35 -19.41 -7.04
N HIS A 70 -12.24 -18.52 -6.56
CA HIS A 70 -11.95 -17.10 -6.49
C HIS A 70 -10.91 -16.75 -5.41
N PHE A 71 -10.67 -17.62 -4.43
CA PHE A 71 -9.64 -17.41 -3.42
C PHE A 71 -8.29 -17.96 -3.86
N CYS A 72 -7.25 -17.18 -3.64
CA CYS A 72 -5.87 -17.61 -3.75
C CYS A 72 -5.00 -16.87 -2.73
N GLY A 73 -3.76 -17.29 -2.54
CA GLY A 73 -2.88 -16.63 -1.59
C GLY A 73 -1.41 -16.97 -1.79
N ILE A 74 -0.58 -16.05 -1.32
CA ILE A 74 0.87 -16.21 -1.22
C ILE A 74 1.31 -16.01 0.23
N CYS A 75 2.36 -16.70 0.63
CA CYS A 75 2.96 -16.58 1.95
C CYS A 75 4.40 -16.08 1.84
N GLN A 76 4.72 -15.00 2.54
CA GLN A 76 6.10 -14.52 2.66
C GLN A 76 6.87 -15.39 3.67
N SER A 77 8.16 -15.56 3.43
CA SER A 77 9.05 -16.35 4.31
C SER A 77 9.17 -15.78 5.74
N ARG A 78 8.89 -14.52 5.94
CA ARG A 78 8.86 -13.79 7.23
C ARG A 78 8.12 -12.50 7.09
N ASN A 79 7.76 -11.87 8.21
CA ASN A 79 7.20 -10.51 8.22
C ASN A 79 8.19 -9.51 7.61
N ARG A 80 7.71 -8.78 6.59
CA ARG A 80 8.45 -7.72 5.87
C ARG A 80 7.73 -6.39 5.97
N GLY A 81 6.58 -6.36 6.63
CA GLY A 81 5.74 -5.19 6.82
C GLY A 81 4.73 -4.97 5.69
N HIS A 82 3.67 -4.26 6.03
CA HIS A 82 2.48 -4.04 5.21
C HIS A 82 2.79 -3.62 3.75
N GLN A 83 3.68 -2.63 3.55
CA GLN A 83 4.02 -2.12 2.22
C GLN A 83 4.64 -3.21 1.32
N ASN A 84 5.51 -4.05 1.89
CA ASN A 84 6.12 -5.17 1.16
C ASN A 84 5.11 -6.29 0.88
N ALA A 85 4.15 -6.52 1.77
CA ALA A 85 3.08 -7.47 1.53
C ALA A 85 2.17 -7.03 0.38
N VAL A 86 1.73 -5.76 0.38
CA VAL A 86 0.97 -5.19 -0.75
C VAL A 86 1.77 -5.30 -2.04
N LEU A 87 3.04 -4.90 -2.05
CA LEU A 87 3.89 -4.99 -3.24
C LEU A 87 4.02 -6.42 -3.74
N ALA A 88 4.23 -7.40 -2.85
CA ALA A 88 4.34 -8.81 -3.23
C ALA A 88 3.09 -9.29 -3.97
N GLY A 89 1.90 -8.95 -3.46
CA GLY A 89 0.64 -9.27 -4.12
C GLY A 89 0.46 -8.59 -5.47
N LEU A 90 0.77 -7.30 -5.55
CA LEU A 90 0.71 -6.54 -6.81
C LEU A 90 1.64 -7.14 -7.88
N MET A 91 2.87 -7.47 -7.52
CA MET A 91 3.85 -8.05 -8.44
C MET A 91 3.50 -9.49 -8.84
N GLU A 92 2.89 -10.28 -7.95
CA GLU A 92 2.39 -11.62 -8.27
C GLU A 92 1.20 -11.58 -9.24
N ALA A 93 0.36 -10.55 -9.14
CA ALA A 93 -0.86 -10.38 -9.92
C ALA A 93 -0.63 -9.70 -11.28
N LYS A 94 0.42 -8.91 -11.46
CA LYS A 94 0.62 -7.97 -12.60
C LYS A 94 0.47 -8.60 -14.00
N ASP A 95 0.86 -9.87 -14.16
CA ASP A 95 0.82 -10.59 -15.44
C ASP A 95 -0.39 -11.54 -15.53
N LYS A 96 -1.29 -11.55 -14.53
CA LYS A 96 -2.41 -12.49 -14.41
C LYS A 96 -3.78 -11.82 -14.49
N CYS A 97 -3.82 -10.50 -14.36
CA CYS A 97 -5.05 -9.72 -14.37
C CYS A 97 -4.94 -8.48 -15.24
N ASP A 98 -6.04 -7.79 -15.43
CA ASP A 98 -6.08 -6.49 -16.12
C ASP A 98 -6.03 -5.34 -15.13
N ILE A 99 -6.59 -5.54 -13.93
CA ILE A 99 -6.62 -4.57 -12.83
C ILE A 99 -6.41 -5.24 -11.48
N THR A 100 -5.82 -4.50 -10.56
CA THR A 100 -5.72 -4.88 -9.15
C THR A 100 -6.43 -3.87 -8.28
N ILE A 101 -7.02 -4.31 -7.16
CA ILE A 101 -7.47 -3.43 -6.08
C ILE A 101 -6.77 -3.89 -4.80
N SER A 102 -5.97 -3.02 -4.17
CA SER A 102 -5.43 -3.27 -2.83
C SER A 102 -6.38 -2.72 -1.77
N ILE A 103 -6.64 -3.51 -0.72
CA ILE A 103 -7.50 -3.15 0.42
C ILE A 103 -7.02 -3.87 1.68
N ASP A 104 -7.21 -3.23 2.86
CA ASP A 104 -6.88 -3.83 4.15
C ASP A 104 -7.85 -4.96 4.52
N CYS A 105 -7.37 -5.98 5.25
CA CYS A 105 -8.15 -7.13 5.68
C CYS A 105 -9.18 -6.80 6.78
N ASP A 106 -9.02 -5.67 7.50
CA ASP A 106 -9.69 -5.37 8.77
C ASP A 106 -11.17 -4.90 8.65
N GLY A 107 -11.68 -4.79 7.42
CA GLY A 107 -13.06 -4.39 7.13
C GLY A 107 -13.37 -2.92 7.44
N GLN A 108 -12.35 -2.07 7.64
CA GLN A 108 -12.56 -0.65 7.91
C GLN A 108 -12.86 0.17 6.64
N ASP A 109 -12.29 -0.19 5.52
CA ASP A 109 -12.51 0.52 4.25
C ASP A 109 -13.77 -0.02 3.57
N ASP A 110 -14.65 0.89 3.10
CA ASP A 110 -15.93 0.52 2.51
C ASP A 110 -15.73 -0.30 1.21
N ILE A 111 -16.07 -1.58 1.27
CA ILE A 111 -15.95 -2.50 0.14
C ILE A 111 -16.79 -2.07 -1.07
N ASN A 112 -17.86 -1.29 -0.87
CA ASN A 112 -18.73 -0.82 -1.93
C ASN A 112 -18.08 0.27 -2.79
N ALA A 113 -17.01 0.89 -2.32
CA ALA A 113 -16.23 1.81 -3.15
C ALA A 113 -15.58 1.11 -4.36
N MET A 114 -15.41 -0.24 -4.32
CA MET A 114 -14.90 -1.02 -5.46
C MET A 114 -15.76 -0.86 -6.72
N ASP A 115 -17.09 -0.77 -6.57
CA ASP A 115 -18.00 -0.58 -7.71
C ASP A 115 -17.63 0.68 -8.50
N LYS A 116 -17.46 1.80 -7.78
CA LYS A 116 -17.06 3.08 -8.36
C LYS A 116 -15.64 3.05 -8.92
N MET A 117 -14.70 2.35 -8.25
CA MET A 117 -13.33 2.22 -8.74
C MET A 117 -13.28 1.47 -10.07
N VAL A 118 -14.05 0.39 -10.21
CA VAL A 118 -14.15 -0.36 -11.46
C VAL A 118 -14.82 0.49 -12.54
N ASP A 119 -15.87 1.24 -12.21
CA ASP A 119 -16.56 2.14 -13.16
C ASP A 119 -15.62 3.24 -13.67
N GLU A 120 -14.79 3.84 -12.81
CA GLU A 120 -13.77 4.82 -13.21
C GLU A 120 -12.71 4.21 -14.12
N TYR A 121 -12.26 2.99 -13.86
CA TYR A 121 -11.35 2.28 -14.75
C TYR A 121 -11.99 2.02 -16.13
N LEU A 122 -13.23 1.55 -16.16
CA LEU A 122 -13.98 1.32 -17.41
C LEU A 122 -14.18 2.63 -18.21
N SER A 123 -14.23 3.77 -17.49
CA SER A 123 -14.30 5.12 -18.06
C SER A 123 -12.93 5.64 -18.54
N GLY A 124 -11.85 4.87 -18.33
CA GLY A 124 -10.52 5.13 -18.88
C GLY A 124 -9.52 5.75 -17.90
N ALA A 125 -9.72 5.64 -16.60
CA ALA A 125 -8.69 5.88 -15.60
C ALA A 125 -7.78 4.65 -15.48
N ASP A 126 -6.49 4.85 -15.34
CA ASP A 126 -5.50 3.77 -15.14
C ASP A 126 -5.28 3.49 -13.64
N ILE A 127 -5.35 4.55 -12.81
CA ILE A 127 -5.20 4.48 -11.35
C ILE A 127 -6.41 5.15 -10.70
N VAL A 128 -7.02 4.49 -9.70
CA VAL A 128 -8.12 5.06 -8.91
C VAL A 128 -7.77 5.01 -7.42
N TYR A 129 -7.63 6.19 -6.81
CA TYR A 129 -7.31 6.32 -5.39
C TYR A 129 -8.58 6.31 -4.54
N GLY A 130 -8.63 5.45 -3.53
CA GLY A 130 -9.63 5.54 -2.47
C GLY A 130 -9.27 6.65 -1.49
N VAL A 131 -10.11 7.66 -1.39
CA VAL A 131 -9.94 8.82 -0.51
C VAL A 131 -10.99 8.80 0.58
N ARG A 132 -10.57 8.88 1.83
CA ARG A 132 -11.48 8.92 2.98
C ARG A 132 -12.21 10.25 3.02
N SER A 133 -13.55 10.23 2.90
CA SER A 133 -14.42 11.42 2.81
C SER A 133 -14.47 12.23 4.10
N SER A 134 -14.35 11.59 5.27
CA SER A 134 -14.33 12.30 6.56
C SER A 134 -13.41 11.65 7.59
N ARG A 135 -12.77 12.48 8.43
CA ARG A 135 -12.06 12.09 9.63
C ARG A 135 -12.85 12.47 10.89
N LYS A 136 -14.17 12.27 10.89
CA LYS A 136 -15.02 12.65 12.03
C LYS A 136 -14.66 11.92 13.33
N THR A 137 -14.08 10.72 13.22
CA THR A 137 -13.62 9.89 14.34
C THR A 137 -12.22 10.25 14.84
N ASP A 138 -11.43 11.04 14.08
CA ASP A 138 -10.09 11.44 14.53
C ASP A 138 -10.15 12.62 15.50
N THR A 139 -9.37 12.55 16.58
CA THR A 139 -9.19 13.67 17.50
C THR A 139 -8.59 14.88 16.77
N PHE A 140 -8.90 16.11 17.24
CA PHE A 140 -8.39 17.36 16.66
C PHE A 140 -6.85 17.33 16.48
N PHE A 141 -6.13 16.79 17.46
CA PHE A 141 -4.67 16.66 17.42
C PHE A 141 -4.19 15.73 16.32
N LYS A 142 -4.82 14.55 16.13
CA LYS A 142 -4.48 13.60 15.05
C LYS A 142 -4.74 14.20 13.67
N ARG A 143 -5.84 14.96 13.53
CA ARG A 143 -6.18 15.63 12.27
C ARG A 143 -5.19 16.74 11.94
N PHE A 144 -4.82 17.58 12.94
CA PHE A 144 -3.85 18.66 12.75
C PHE A 144 -2.46 18.13 12.40
N THR A 145 -1.96 17.12 13.10
CA THR A 145 -0.64 16.52 12.83
C THR A 145 -0.58 15.85 11.46
N ALA A 146 -1.64 15.14 11.06
CA ALA A 146 -1.71 14.55 9.73
C ALA A 146 -1.75 15.60 8.62
N GLN A 147 -2.55 16.67 8.77
CA GLN A 147 -2.60 17.76 7.79
C GLN A 147 -1.25 18.48 7.66
N SER A 148 -0.60 18.76 8.80
CA SER A 148 0.71 19.38 8.83
C SER A 148 1.76 18.51 8.13
N PHE A 149 1.68 17.20 8.33
CA PHE A 149 2.55 16.23 7.67
C PHE A 149 2.39 16.23 6.15
N TYR A 150 1.15 16.15 5.62
CA TYR A 150 0.92 16.20 4.18
C TYR A 150 1.34 17.55 3.55
N LYS A 151 1.08 18.67 4.25
CA LYS A 151 1.57 19.98 3.81
C LYS A 151 3.11 20.03 3.76
N LEU A 152 3.76 19.46 4.75
CA LEU A 152 5.22 19.37 4.79
C LEU A 152 5.75 18.52 3.63
N LEU A 153 5.19 17.32 3.39
CA LEU A 153 5.57 16.47 2.26
C LEU A 153 5.45 17.20 0.92
N ASN A 154 4.32 17.84 0.67
CA ASN A 154 4.10 18.62 -0.58
C ASN A 154 5.11 19.78 -0.71
N LYS A 155 5.36 20.53 0.38
CA LYS A 155 6.38 21.59 0.40
C LYS A 155 7.79 21.05 0.14
N MET A 156 8.05 19.80 0.54
CA MET A 156 9.30 19.11 0.30
C MET A 156 9.40 18.47 -1.09
N GLY A 157 8.36 18.61 -1.93
CA GLY A 157 8.36 18.16 -3.33
C GLY A 157 7.90 16.73 -3.55
N ALA A 158 7.29 16.10 -2.55
CA ALA A 158 6.62 14.81 -2.72
C ALA A 158 5.18 15.07 -3.20
N GLU A 159 4.83 14.62 -4.41
CA GLU A 159 3.46 14.69 -4.93
C GLU A 159 2.63 13.56 -4.31
N VAL A 160 2.13 13.77 -3.10
CA VAL A 160 1.30 12.78 -2.41
C VAL A 160 -0.16 13.22 -2.47
N VAL A 161 -1.04 12.36 -2.98
CA VAL A 161 -2.49 12.59 -2.98
C VAL A 161 -2.98 12.69 -1.54
N TYR A 162 -3.62 13.82 -1.20
CA TYR A 162 -4.05 14.09 0.16
C TYR A 162 -5.08 13.04 0.64
N ASN A 163 -4.87 12.51 1.84
CA ASN A 163 -5.82 11.63 2.55
C ASN A 163 -6.13 10.28 1.85
N HIS A 164 -5.34 9.86 0.83
CA HIS A 164 -5.55 8.55 0.23
C HIS A 164 -5.08 7.42 1.15
N ALA A 165 -5.84 6.34 1.12
CA ALA A 165 -5.52 5.09 1.81
C ALA A 165 -4.65 4.18 0.92
N ASP A 166 -4.24 3.03 1.44
CA ASP A 166 -3.66 1.95 0.63
C ASP A 166 -4.73 1.21 -0.19
N TYR A 167 -5.98 1.67 -0.10
CA TYR A 167 -7.12 1.28 -0.92
C TYR A 167 -7.05 1.97 -2.28
N ARG A 168 -6.69 1.23 -3.32
CA ARG A 168 -6.53 1.77 -4.67
C ARG A 168 -6.69 0.71 -5.75
N LEU A 169 -7.21 1.12 -6.90
CA LEU A 169 -7.18 0.33 -8.12
C LEU A 169 -5.99 0.77 -8.97
N ILE A 170 -5.27 -0.21 -9.53
CA ILE A 170 -4.14 0.02 -10.43
C ILE A 170 -4.26 -0.93 -11.62
N SER A 171 -4.09 -0.43 -12.85
CA SER A 171 -4.08 -1.25 -14.05
C SER A 171 -2.81 -2.11 -14.14
N SER A 172 -2.90 -3.25 -14.82
CA SER A 172 -1.74 -4.12 -15.07
C SER A 172 -0.64 -3.40 -15.84
N LYS A 173 -1.02 -2.54 -16.79
CA LYS A 173 -0.08 -1.68 -17.52
C LYS A 173 0.77 -0.83 -16.58
N ASP A 174 0.14 -0.18 -15.59
CA ASP A 174 0.85 0.64 -14.60
C ASP A 174 1.72 -0.20 -13.69
N LEU A 175 1.26 -1.40 -13.32
CA LEU A 175 2.06 -2.32 -12.52
C LEU A 175 3.30 -2.84 -13.26
N GLN A 176 3.23 -3.02 -14.58
CA GLN A 176 4.38 -3.41 -15.39
C GLN A 176 5.44 -2.30 -15.39
N GLU A 177 5.05 -1.03 -15.56
CA GLU A 177 5.97 0.10 -15.45
C GLU A 177 6.49 0.29 -14.02
N PHE A 178 5.60 0.16 -13.02
CA PHE A 178 6.00 0.23 -11.62
C PHE A 178 6.99 -0.88 -11.22
N ALA A 179 6.95 -2.05 -11.86
CA ALA A 179 7.89 -3.14 -11.62
C ALA A 179 9.34 -2.78 -11.96
N ASN A 180 9.56 -1.76 -12.81
CA ASN A 180 10.88 -1.24 -13.15
C ASN A 180 11.50 -0.38 -12.02
N PHE A 181 10.69 0.07 -11.05
CA PHE A 181 11.17 0.79 -9.87
C PHE A 181 11.86 -0.20 -8.92
N LYS A 182 13.17 -0.02 -8.73
CA LYS A 182 14.00 -0.97 -7.96
C LYS A 182 14.29 -0.54 -6.53
N GLU A 183 13.70 0.58 -6.09
CA GLU A 183 13.91 1.12 -4.75
C GLU A 183 13.62 0.08 -3.67
N VAL A 184 14.54 -0.04 -2.71
CA VAL A 184 14.39 -0.92 -1.54
C VAL A 184 13.54 -0.26 -0.46
N ASN A 185 13.64 1.07 -0.34
CA ASN A 185 12.85 1.87 0.60
C ASN A 185 11.48 2.19 0.01
N ILE A 186 10.52 1.30 0.25
CA ILE A 186 9.19 1.37 -0.37
C ILE A 186 8.30 2.33 0.41
N PHE A 187 7.78 3.33 -0.30
CA PHE A 187 6.69 4.17 0.13
C PHE A 187 5.65 4.24 -1.00
N LEU A 188 4.81 3.19 -1.11
CA LEU A 188 3.86 3.01 -2.22
C LEU A 188 2.97 4.22 -2.46
N ARG A 189 2.57 4.94 -1.39
CA ARG A 189 1.74 6.15 -1.50
C ARG A 189 2.42 7.28 -2.25
N GLY A 190 3.74 7.36 -2.21
CA GLY A 190 4.51 8.36 -2.93
C GLY A 190 5.06 7.86 -4.26
N MET A 191 5.30 6.55 -4.39
CA MET A 191 5.93 5.98 -5.58
C MET A 191 4.93 5.73 -6.72
N ILE A 192 3.70 5.26 -6.42
CA ILE A 192 2.70 4.97 -7.45
C ILE A 192 2.33 6.20 -8.27
N PRO A 193 2.15 7.42 -7.69
CA PRO A 193 1.92 8.63 -8.49
C PRO A 193 3.06 8.96 -9.46
N LEU A 194 4.30 8.55 -9.18
CA LEU A 194 5.48 8.81 -10.04
C LEU A 194 5.42 8.07 -11.39
N VAL A 195 4.59 7.03 -11.52
CA VAL A 195 4.36 6.34 -12.79
C VAL A 195 3.70 7.26 -13.81
N GLY A 196 2.90 8.25 -13.36
CA GLY A 196 2.43 9.37 -14.18
C GLY A 196 1.25 9.07 -15.10
N PHE A 197 0.54 7.94 -14.93
CA PHE A 197 -0.63 7.60 -15.73
C PHE A 197 -1.91 8.33 -15.27
N LYS A 198 -2.97 8.23 -16.09
CA LYS A 198 -4.25 8.90 -15.82
C LYS A 198 -4.88 8.39 -14.52
N SER A 199 -4.99 9.26 -13.54
CA SER A 199 -5.52 8.91 -12.23
C SER A 199 -6.77 9.71 -11.86
N THR A 200 -7.62 9.12 -11.01
CA THR A 200 -8.80 9.74 -10.42
C THR A 200 -8.96 9.29 -8.96
N SER A 201 -9.96 9.81 -8.28
CA SER A 201 -10.23 9.49 -6.87
C SER A 201 -11.69 9.15 -6.64
N VAL A 202 -11.93 8.13 -5.82
CA VAL A 202 -13.23 7.72 -5.32
C VAL A 202 -13.29 7.97 -3.82
N PHE A 203 -14.31 8.72 -3.37
CA PHE A 203 -14.48 9.03 -1.95
C PHE A 203 -15.34 7.96 -1.28
N TYR A 204 -14.92 7.52 -0.07
CA TYR A 204 -15.64 6.53 0.73
C TYR A 204 -15.58 6.89 2.23
N GLU A 205 -16.51 6.33 2.99
CA GLU A 205 -16.52 6.44 4.45
C GLU A 205 -15.76 5.27 5.08
N ARG A 206 -15.06 5.54 6.17
CA ARG A 206 -14.36 4.51 6.92
C ARG A 206 -15.22 4.02 8.08
N HIS A 207 -15.36 2.71 8.20
CA HIS A 207 -16.07 2.04 9.28
C HIS A 207 -15.16 1.77 10.49
N GLU A 208 -15.76 1.37 11.60
CA GLU A 208 -15.01 0.83 12.73
C GLU A 208 -14.46 -0.57 12.38
N ARG A 209 -13.36 -0.93 13.01
CA ARG A 209 -12.72 -2.24 12.79
C ARG A 209 -13.65 -3.37 13.26
N ILE A 210 -13.81 -4.42 12.45
CA ILE A 210 -14.68 -5.57 12.75
C ILE A 210 -14.14 -6.35 13.94
N ALA A 211 -12.81 -6.52 14.06
CA ALA A 211 -12.15 -7.22 15.16
C ALA A 211 -10.65 -6.83 15.24
N GLY A 212 -10.01 -7.12 16.39
CA GLY A 212 -8.58 -6.91 16.61
C GLY A 212 -8.22 -5.53 17.17
N GLU A 213 -6.95 -5.36 17.59
CA GLU A 213 -6.42 -4.11 18.16
C GLU A 213 -5.56 -3.36 17.14
N SER A 214 -5.52 -2.02 17.28
CA SER A 214 -4.69 -1.18 16.42
C SER A 214 -3.20 -1.34 16.76
N HIS A 215 -2.41 -1.88 15.84
CA HIS A 215 -0.97 -2.09 16.01
C HIS A 215 -0.09 -0.89 15.60
N TYR A 216 -0.66 0.34 15.50
CA TYR A 216 0.08 1.53 15.09
C TYR A 216 0.27 2.54 16.24
N PRO A 217 1.27 2.34 17.13
CA PRO A 217 1.64 3.34 18.13
C PRO A 217 2.24 4.59 17.48
N LEU A 218 2.15 5.74 18.17
CA LEU A 218 2.62 7.05 17.69
C LEU A 218 4.08 7.00 17.15
N LYS A 219 4.95 6.21 17.80
CA LYS A 219 6.34 6.01 17.40
C LYS A 219 6.47 5.41 15.99
N LYS A 220 5.60 4.44 15.62
CA LYS A 220 5.57 3.87 14.27
C LYS A 220 5.05 4.88 13.23
N MET A 221 4.09 5.72 13.60
CA MET A 221 3.59 6.79 12.72
C MET A 221 4.67 7.83 12.42
N LEU A 222 5.44 8.24 13.42
CA LEU A 222 6.57 9.17 13.24
C LEU A 222 7.68 8.55 12.40
N GLY A 223 7.99 7.26 12.61
CA GLY A 223 8.93 6.52 11.77
C GLY A 223 8.52 6.51 10.31
N LEU A 224 7.26 6.14 10.02
CA LEU A 224 6.73 6.14 8.65
C LEU A 224 6.76 7.53 8.01
N ALA A 225 6.49 8.58 8.80
CA ALA A 225 6.58 9.96 8.35
C ALA A 225 8.01 10.34 7.95
N PHE A 226 8.98 9.99 8.79
CA PHE A 226 10.40 10.26 8.53
C PHE A 226 10.90 9.47 7.32
N ASP A 227 10.53 8.20 7.23
CA ASP A 227 10.85 7.34 6.07
C ASP A 227 10.28 7.91 4.77
N GLY A 228 9.04 8.39 4.77
CA GLY A 228 8.42 9.03 3.62
C GLY A 228 9.18 10.28 3.17
N ILE A 229 9.55 11.16 4.11
CA ILE A 229 10.29 12.37 3.81
C ILE A 229 11.67 12.06 3.21
N THR A 230 12.42 11.17 3.85
CA THR A 230 13.81 10.87 3.45
C THR A 230 13.90 9.98 2.21
N SER A 231 12.84 9.23 1.87
CA SER A 231 12.80 8.42 0.65
C SER A 231 12.40 9.23 -0.60
N LEU A 232 11.57 10.28 -0.43
CA LEU A 232 11.03 11.04 -1.55
C LEU A 232 11.69 12.41 -1.77
N SER A 233 12.56 12.88 -0.87
CA SER A 233 13.11 14.23 -0.96
C SER A 233 14.49 14.38 -0.38
N VAL A 234 15.36 15.08 -1.09
CA VAL A 234 16.69 15.54 -0.62
C VAL A 234 16.64 16.95 0.02
N LYS A 235 15.47 17.59 0.04
CA LYS A 235 15.30 18.93 0.65
C LYS A 235 15.71 19.01 2.11
N PRO A 236 15.51 17.99 2.98
CA PRO A 236 16.05 18.02 4.35
C PRO A 236 17.56 18.27 4.39
N LEU A 237 18.31 17.69 3.46
CA LEU A 237 19.77 17.95 3.37
C LEU A 237 20.05 19.42 3.03
N HIS A 238 19.33 19.99 2.06
CA HIS A 238 19.50 21.41 1.70
C HIS A 238 19.13 22.35 2.86
N MET A 239 18.09 22.02 3.64
CA MET A 239 17.72 22.79 4.83
C MET A 239 18.81 22.74 5.90
N ILE A 240 19.46 21.59 6.10
CA ILE A 240 20.57 21.44 7.05
C ILE A 240 21.78 22.26 6.59
N ILE A 241 22.09 22.23 5.29
CA ILE A 241 23.17 23.05 4.72
C ILE A 241 22.89 24.55 4.95
N ALA A 242 21.67 25.01 4.64
CA ALA A 242 21.27 26.41 4.84
C ALA A 242 21.32 26.82 6.32
N LEU A 243 20.83 25.96 7.22
CA LEU A 243 20.86 26.20 8.66
C LEU A 243 22.30 26.20 9.19
N GLY A 244 23.13 25.24 8.76
CA GLY A 244 24.53 25.14 9.14
C GLY A 244 25.34 26.37 8.70
N THR A 245 25.09 26.90 7.51
CA THR A 245 25.70 28.14 7.03
C THR A 245 25.28 29.34 7.89
N PHE A 246 24.05 29.43 8.32
CA PHE A 246 23.53 30.50 9.19
C PHE A 246 24.10 30.41 10.61
N VAL A 247 24.20 29.19 11.16
CA VAL A 247 24.61 28.95 12.57
C VAL A 247 26.14 28.91 12.74
N SER A 248 26.92 28.72 11.68
CA SER A 248 28.38 28.80 11.75
C SER A 248 28.91 30.17 12.22
N VAL A 249 28.04 31.16 12.29
CA VAL A 249 28.30 32.50 12.82
C VAL A 249 28.11 32.60 14.36
N LEU A 250 27.43 31.62 14.99
CA LEU A 250 27.13 31.63 16.43
C LEU A 250 27.48 30.28 17.09
N SER A 251 28.31 30.30 18.08
CA SER A 251 29.00 29.25 18.90
C SER A 251 28.17 27.99 19.34
N PHE A 252 27.16 27.53 18.61
CA PHE A 252 26.35 26.34 18.91
C PHE A 252 26.75 25.11 18.07
N ILE A 253 27.97 25.06 17.62
CA ILE A 253 28.47 24.21 16.52
C ILE A 253 28.36 22.71 16.79
N GLY A 254 28.62 22.23 18.00
CA GLY A 254 28.72 20.80 18.29
C GLY A 254 27.38 20.02 18.20
N GLY A 255 26.27 20.57 18.70
CA GLY A 255 24.98 19.90 18.70
C GLY A 255 24.37 19.82 17.31
N ILE A 256 24.53 20.87 16.49
CA ILE A 256 24.02 20.91 15.11
C ILE A 256 24.86 20.03 14.20
N GLN A 257 26.18 19.97 14.40
CA GLN A 257 27.04 19.02 13.69
C GLN A 257 26.63 17.57 13.95
N LEU A 258 26.38 17.19 15.19
CA LEU A 258 25.92 15.83 15.53
C LEU A 258 24.57 15.51 14.91
N LEU A 259 23.63 16.45 14.91
CA LEU A 259 22.32 16.29 14.26
C LEU A 259 22.47 16.13 12.73
N SER A 260 23.32 16.94 12.12
CA SER A 260 23.61 16.89 10.69
C SER A 260 24.25 15.57 10.27
N ILE A 261 25.20 15.07 11.05
CA ILE A 261 25.84 13.75 10.87
C ILE A 261 24.80 12.65 11.03
N GLY A 262 23.87 12.74 11.98
CA GLY A 262 22.78 11.79 12.17
C GLY A 262 21.86 11.71 10.94
N VAL A 263 21.47 12.85 10.39
CA VAL A 263 20.63 12.88 9.17
C VAL A 263 21.41 12.36 7.94
N LEU A 264 22.68 12.74 7.78
CA LEU A 264 23.54 12.18 6.73
C LEU A 264 23.67 10.67 6.86
N GLY A 265 23.83 10.15 8.08
CA GLY A 265 23.88 8.73 8.37
C GLY A 265 22.62 7.99 7.91
N GLU A 266 21.45 8.59 8.10
CA GLU A 266 20.17 8.03 7.61
C GLU A 266 20.13 7.93 6.08
N TYR A 267 20.55 8.97 5.37
CA TYR A 267 20.63 8.93 3.90
C TYR A 267 21.66 7.91 3.40
N ILE A 268 22.84 7.87 4.01
CA ILE A 268 23.87 6.88 3.68
C ILE A 268 23.34 5.46 3.96
N GLY A 269 22.62 5.26 5.07
CA GLY A 269 21.99 3.99 5.39
C GLY A 269 20.98 3.55 4.31
N LYS A 270 20.17 4.47 3.78
CA LYS A 270 19.25 4.19 2.68
C LYS A 270 19.98 3.86 1.38
N ILE A 271 20.99 4.65 0.99
CA ILE A 271 21.84 4.37 -0.17
C ILE A 271 22.48 2.98 -0.03
N TYR A 272 22.97 2.63 1.15
CA TYR A 272 23.56 1.31 1.41
C TYR A 272 22.55 0.17 1.22
N MET A 273 21.31 0.34 1.62
CA MET A 273 20.24 -0.64 1.38
C MET A 273 19.90 -0.75 -0.10
N GLU A 274 19.86 0.37 -0.83
CA GLU A 274 19.61 0.38 -2.28
C GLU A 274 20.75 -0.33 -3.05
N VAL A 275 22.01 -0.06 -2.70
CA VAL A 275 23.18 -0.68 -3.34
C VAL A 275 23.19 -2.20 -3.11
N LYS A 276 22.72 -2.68 -1.96
CA LYS A 276 22.64 -4.12 -1.67
C LYS A 276 21.63 -4.86 -2.53
N GLN A 277 20.63 -4.21 -3.10
CA GLN A 277 19.57 -4.79 -3.95
C GLN A 277 18.96 -6.09 -3.39
N ARG A 278 18.84 -6.20 -2.07
CA ARG A 278 18.24 -7.38 -1.44
C ARG A 278 16.77 -7.50 -1.82
N PRO A 279 16.25 -8.73 -2.07
CA PRO A 279 14.85 -8.92 -2.36
C PRO A 279 13.95 -8.26 -1.31
N ARG A 280 13.00 -7.46 -1.75
CA ARG A 280 12.02 -6.76 -0.89
C ARG A 280 11.13 -7.75 -0.15
N TYR A 281 10.83 -8.87 -0.78
CA TYR A 281 10.07 -9.99 -0.22
C TYR A 281 10.59 -11.31 -0.81
N ILE A 282 10.28 -12.41 -0.15
CA ILE A 282 10.54 -13.78 -0.62
C ILE A 282 9.26 -14.56 -0.36
N ILE A 283 8.62 -15.08 -1.42
CA ILE A 283 7.45 -15.94 -1.32
C ILE A 283 7.94 -17.33 -0.98
N SER A 284 7.49 -17.87 0.15
CA SER A 284 7.81 -19.22 0.58
C SER A 284 6.80 -20.26 0.09
N GLU A 285 5.55 -19.87 -0.08
CA GLU A 285 4.47 -20.79 -0.44
C GLU A 285 3.37 -20.05 -1.24
N ARG A 286 2.69 -20.80 -2.12
CA ARG A 286 1.51 -20.36 -2.89
C ARG A 286 0.39 -21.36 -2.72
N THR A 287 -0.85 -20.91 -2.80
CA THR A 287 -2.01 -21.81 -2.91
C THR A 287 -2.13 -22.37 -4.33
N GLU A 288 -2.79 -23.50 -4.49
CA GLU A 288 -2.95 -24.19 -5.79
C GLU A 288 -3.79 -23.39 -6.81
N ASN A 289 -4.63 -22.47 -6.34
CA ASN A 289 -5.55 -21.70 -7.19
C ASN A 289 -4.93 -20.42 -7.81
N ILE A 290 -3.63 -20.24 -7.77
CA ILE A 290 -2.97 -19.14 -8.46
C ILE A 290 -2.76 -19.53 -9.93
N PRO A 291 -3.47 -18.90 -10.90
CA PRO A 291 -3.29 -19.21 -12.32
C PRO A 291 -1.87 -18.88 -12.80
N GLU A 292 -1.44 -19.55 -13.86
CA GLU A 292 -0.22 -19.18 -14.57
C GLU A 292 -0.35 -17.78 -15.19
N SER A 293 0.80 -17.10 -15.39
CA SER A 293 0.82 -15.76 -15.98
C SER A 293 0.23 -15.76 -17.39
N LYS A 294 -0.58 -14.77 -17.71
CA LYS A 294 -0.97 -14.49 -19.11
C LYS A 294 0.32 -14.16 -19.89
N LYS A 295 0.68 -14.98 -20.86
CA LYS A 295 1.77 -14.70 -21.80
C LYS A 295 1.35 -13.68 -22.85
#